data_b43842a797fa66dc0e1ec6483babd1a2
#
_entry.id   b43842a797fa66dc0e1ec6483babd1a2
#
_cell.length_a   1.000
_cell.length_b   1.000
_cell.length_c   1.000
_cell.angle_alpha   90.00
_cell.angle_beta   90.00
_cell.angle_gamma   90.00
#
_symmetry.space_group_name_H-M   'P 1'
#
loop_
_entity.id
_entity.type
_entity.pdbx_description
1 polymer ?
#
loop_
_entity_poly.entity_id
_entity_poly.type
_entity_poly.pdbx_seq_one_letter_code
_entity_poly.pdbx_strand_id
1 'polypeptide(L)'
;MNQGWIKDYEYRRAASMLKKFYGWHVENKNQLIGVEEKFEFKLGSAIVSGSIDRVELTNEGKYYIVDLKTGATPISYEDAQQNKQLQSYQLAVVNDGFKNKLEHQEVSGAELIFVGDLKGKEAKGRPQDKVNEKVVSQEISDIAVKMSDKNFVAVINDRCRSCAVKTSCPIQPAGKSVIE
;
A
#
# COMPACT_ATOMS: atom_id res chain seq x y z
N MET A 1 29.66 -21.76 -9.79
CA MET A 1 29.25 -20.35 -9.59
C MET A 1 28.96 -20.12 -8.12
N ASN A 2 29.63 -19.16 -7.50
CA ASN A 2 29.57 -18.91 -6.06
C ASN A 2 28.18 -18.33 -5.68
N GLN A 3 27.24 -19.18 -5.30
CA GLN A 3 25.94 -18.73 -4.75
C GLN A 3 26.08 -18.16 -3.31
N GLY A 4 27.24 -18.26 -2.69
CA GLY A 4 27.47 -17.84 -1.31
C GLY A 4 27.30 -16.33 -1.08
N TRP A 5 27.85 -15.49 -1.94
CA TRP A 5 27.83 -14.03 -1.77
C TRP A 5 26.41 -13.42 -1.91
N ILE A 6 25.55 -13.99 -2.76
CA ILE A 6 24.14 -13.56 -2.90
C ILE A 6 23.40 -13.88 -1.61
N LYS A 7 23.60 -15.09 -1.07
CA LYS A 7 22.97 -15.50 0.20
C LYS A 7 23.40 -14.62 1.36
N ASP A 8 24.69 -14.30 1.45
CA ASP A 8 25.22 -13.42 2.49
C ASP A 8 24.71 -11.98 2.37
N TYR A 9 24.54 -11.50 1.15
CA TYR A 9 23.95 -10.18 0.90
C TYR A 9 22.50 -10.13 1.34
N GLU A 10 21.66 -11.09 0.92
CA GLU A 10 20.24 -11.14 1.29
C GLU A 10 20.04 -11.33 2.80
N TYR A 11 20.89 -12.15 3.44
CA TYR A 11 20.87 -12.30 4.89
C TYR A 11 21.16 -10.97 5.62
N ARG A 12 22.22 -10.27 5.21
CA ARG A 12 22.57 -8.95 5.79
C ARG A 12 21.47 -7.92 5.54
N ARG A 13 20.86 -7.95 4.36
CA ARG A 13 19.73 -7.08 4.02
C ARG A 13 18.53 -7.36 4.94
N ALA A 14 18.14 -8.62 5.08
CA ALA A 14 17.05 -9.02 5.96
C ALA A 14 17.31 -8.65 7.43
N ALA A 15 18.52 -8.93 7.93
CA ALA A 15 18.93 -8.55 9.28
C ALA A 15 18.87 -7.02 9.51
N SER A 16 19.28 -6.23 8.50
CA SER A 16 19.18 -4.77 8.55
C SER A 16 17.73 -4.30 8.61
N MET A 17 16.84 -4.88 7.79
CA MET A 17 15.41 -4.57 7.81
C MET A 17 14.76 -4.90 9.15
N LEU A 18 15.06 -6.07 9.71
CA LEU A 18 14.57 -6.47 11.04
C LEU A 18 15.05 -5.53 12.14
N LYS A 19 16.31 -5.10 12.09
CA LYS A 19 16.84 -4.13 13.06
C LYS A 19 16.11 -2.80 12.99
N LYS A 20 15.83 -2.30 11.78
CA LYS A 20 15.08 -1.05 11.58
C LYS A 20 13.64 -1.17 12.05
N PHE A 21 12.97 -2.28 11.71
CA PHE A 21 11.63 -2.57 12.18
C PHE A 21 11.57 -2.61 13.72
N TYR A 22 12.51 -3.32 14.35
CA TYR A 22 12.59 -3.43 15.79
C TYR A 22 12.77 -2.07 16.46
N GLY A 23 13.70 -1.23 15.96
CA GLY A 23 13.92 0.12 16.47
C GLY A 23 12.65 0.96 16.41
N TRP A 24 11.99 0.99 15.26
CA TRP A 24 10.73 1.68 15.08
C TRP A 24 9.63 1.13 16.01
N HIS A 25 9.52 -0.20 16.11
CA HIS A 25 8.50 -0.85 16.94
C HIS A 25 8.63 -0.52 18.43
N VAL A 26 9.85 -0.47 18.95
CA VAL A 26 10.09 -0.13 20.36
C VAL A 26 9.75 1.34 20.68
N GLU A 27 9.94 2.23 19.71
CA GLU A 27 9.63 3.65 19.85
C GLU A 27 8.14 3.97 19.63
N ASN A 28 7.43 3.08 18.95
CA ASN A 28 6.01 3.24 18.66
C ASN A 28 5.18 3.10 19.96
N LYS A 29 4.37 4.13 20.24
CA LYS A 29 3.55 4.21 21.47
C LYS A 29 2.13 3.71 21.29
N ASN A 30 1.71 3.44 20.06
CA ASN A 30 0.38 2.91 19.79
C ASN A 30 0.27 1.46 20.22
N GLN A 31 -0.89 1.07 20.69
CA GLN A 31 -1.19 -0.30 21.05
C GLN A 31 -1.39 -1.15 19.78
N LEU A 32 -0.66 -2.25 19.66
CA LEU A 32 -0.89 -3.23 18.60
C LEU A 32 -2.23 -3.94 18.83
N ILE A 33 -3.13 -3.90 17.84
CA ILE A 33 -4.44 -4.57 17.84
C ILE A 33 -4.40 -5.83 16.99
N GLY A 34 -3.79 -5.76 15.79
CA GLY A 34 -3.73 -6.90 14.88
C GLY A 34 -2.60 -6.82 13.89
N VAL A 35 -2.21 -7.98 13.38
CA VAL A 35 -1.22 -8.14 12.30
C VAL A 35 -1.80 -9.04 11.21
N GLU A 36 -1.48 -8.73 9.94
CA GLU A 36 -1.99 -9.46 8.78
C GLU A 36 -3.53 -9.58 8.79
N GLU A 37 -4.19 -8.49 9.21
CA GLU A 37 -5.65 -8.44 9.37
C GLU A 37 -6.34 -8.42 8.01
N LYS A 38 -7.09 -9.47 7.73
CA LYS A 38 -7.88 -9.58 6.50
C LYS A 38 -9.15 -8.74 6.62
N PHE A 39 -9.43 -8.01 5.56
CA PHE A 39 -10.65 -7.21 5.45
C PHE A 39 -11.40 -7.50 4.15
N GLU A 40 -12.70 -7.29 4.20
CA GLU A 40 -13.60 -7.29 3.05
C GLU A 40 -14.78 -6.39 3.37
N PHE A 41 -15.09 -5.45 2.49
CA PHE A 41 -16.29 -4.62 2.60
C PHE A 41 -16.89 -4.36 1.22
N LYS A 42 -18.18 -4.07 1.22
CA LYS A 42 -18.92 -3.78 0.00
C LYS A 42 -19.01 -2.27 -0.21
N LEU A 43 -18.73 -1.82 -1.42
CA LEU A 43 -18.84 -0.42 -1.82
C LEU A 43 -19.61 -0.33 -3.15
N GLY A 44 -20.89 0.01 -3.10
CA GLY A 44 -21.77 -0.07 -4.26
C GLY A 44 -21.83 -1.50 -4.84
N SER A 45 -21.43 -1.67 -6.09
CA SER A 45 -21.32 -2.98 -6.76
C SER A 45 -19.97 -3.65 -6.57
N ALA A 46 -18.99 -2.98 -5.97
CA ALA A 46 -17.65 -3.51 -5.76
C ALA A 46 -17.52 -4.23 -4.42
N ILE A 47 -16.67 -5.25 -4.39
CA ILE A 47 -16.14 -5.86 -3.17
C ILE A 47 -14.68 -5.46 -3.08
N VAL A 48 -14.31 -4.76 -2.01
CA VAL A 48 -12.94 -4.35 -1.71
C VAL A 48 -12.40 -5.29 -0.64
N SER A 49 -11.34 -6.01 -0.93
CA SER A 49 -10.74 -6.96 0.00
C SER A 49 -9.21 -6.89 -0.02
N GLY A 50 -8.60 -7.30 1.07
CA GLY A 50 -7.15 -7.30 1.22
C GLY A 50 -6.67 -7.76 2.58
N SER A 51 -5.39 -7.50 2.86
CA SER A 51 -4.78 -7.71 4.17
C SER A 51 -4.02 -6.45 4.56
N ILE A 52 -4.11 -6.06 5.82
CA ILE A 52 -3.39 -4.94 6.41
C ILE A 52 -2.28 -5.52 7.27
N ASP A 53 -1.04 -5.10 7.04
CA ASP A 53 0.12 -5.63 7.76
C ASP A 53 -0.01 -5.42 9.27
N ARG A 54 -0.51 -4.23 9.69
CA ARG A 54 -0.60 -3.88 11.11
C ARG A 54 -1.70 -2.86 11.39
N VAL A 55 -2.54 -3.16 12.36
CA VAL A 55 -3.58 -2.27 12.89
C VAL A 55 -3.24 -1.92 14.33
N GLU A 56 -3.26 -0.65 14.65
CA GLU A 56 -2.92 -0.09 15.95
C GLU A 56 -4.04 0.77 16.51
N LEU A 57 -4.06 0.94 17.83
CA LEU A 57 -4.92 1.87 18.52
C LEU A 57 -4.06 3.01 19.11
N THR A 58 -4.42 4.24 18.78
CA THR A 58 -3.77 5.42 19.34
C THR A 58 -4.22 5.67 20.79
N ASN A 59 -3.50 6.52 21.51
CA ASN A 59 -3.91 6.94 22.86
C ASN A 59 -5.26 7.67 22.90
N GLU A 60 -5.74 8.15 21.75
CA GLU A 60 -7.07 8.78 21.60
C GLU A 60 -8.18 7.77 21.34
N GLY A 61 -7.88 6.47 21.30
CA GLY A 61 -8.85 5.42 21.00
C GLY A 61 -9.22 5.31 19.51
N LYS A 62 -8.39 5.84 18.60
CA LYS A 62 -8.62 5.76 17.15
C LYS A 62 -7.68 4.75 16.51
N TYR A 63 -8.15 4.09 15.47
CA TYR A 63 -7.30 3.17 14.72
C TYR A 63 -6.30 3.91 13.85
N TYR A 64 -5.09 3.36 13.81
CA TYR A 64 -4.01 3.80 12.95
C TYR A 64 -3.47 2.60 12.17
N ILE A 65 -3.26 2.77 10.89
CA ILE A 65 -2.89 1.69 10.00
C ILE A 65 -1.42 1.84 9.61
N VAL A 66 -0.69 0.74 9.70
CA VAL A 66 0.72 0.70 9.31
C VAL A 66 0.92 -0.38 8.26
N ASP A 67 1.59 -0.01 7.17
CA ASP A 67 1.98 -0.92 6.10
C ASP A 67 3.51 -0.90 5.94
N LEU A 68 4.13 -2.08 6.01
CA LEU A 68 5.57 -2.25 5.99
C LEU A 68 6.10 -2.37 4.57
N LYS A 69 7.08 -1.53 4.23
CA LYS A 69 7.69 -1.49 2.89
C LYS A 69 9.15 -1.96 2.92
N THR A 70 9.43 -3.03 2.19
CA THR A 70 10.79 -3.57 2.00
C THR A 70 11.52 -2.96 0.80
N GLY A 71 10.87 -2.03 0.10
CA GLY A 71 11.46 -1.30 -1.04
C GLY A 71 12.64 -0.44 -0.61
N ALA A 72 13.64 -0.32 -1.50
CA ALA A 72 14.89 0.39 -1.23
C ALA A 72 14.76 1.92 -1.20
N THR A 73 13.69 2.47 -1.77
CA THR A 73 13.50 3.92 -1.90
C THR A 73 12.14 4.31 -1.36
N PRO A 74 12.09 5.06 -0.25
CA PRO A 74 10.85 5.65 0.24
C PRO A 74 10.25 6.63 -0.77
N ILE A 75 8.94 6.63 -0.88
CA ILE A 75 8.22 7.64 -1.66
C ILE A 75 8.28 9.02 -0.97
N SER A 76 7.86 10.07 -1.67
CA SER A 76 7.71 11.40 -1.06
C SER A 76 6.58 11.43 -0.03
N TYR A 77 6.53 12.46 0.81
CA TYR A 77 5.39 12.69 1.71
C TYR A 77 4.11 12.99 0.93
N GLU A 78 4.23 13.72 -0.16
CA GLU A 78 3.11 14.08 -1.03
C GLU A 78 2.50 12.84 -1.70
N ASP A 79 3.35 11.94 -2.22
CA ASP A 79 2.89 10.65 -2.79
C ASP A 79 2.22 9.77 -1.73
N ALA A 80 2.67 9.83 -0.47
CA ALA A 80 2.05 9.08 0.61
C ALA A 80 0.62 9.58 0.89
N GLN A 81 0.37 10.90 0.85
CA GLN A 81 -0.97 11.47 1.01
C GLN A 81 -1.94 10.96 -0.09
N GLN A 82 -1.43 10.67 -1.28
CA GLN A 82 -2.22 10.14 -2.41
C GLN A 82 -2.19 8.62 -2.53
N ASN A 83 -1.59 7.91 -1.58
CA ASN A 83 -1.41 6.46 -1.66
C ASN A 83 -2.76 5.73 -1.56
N LYS A 84 -3.18 5.10 -2.65
CA LYS A 84 -4.49 4.44 -2.78
C LYS A 84 -4.61 3.18 -1.90
N GLN A 85 -3.51 2.50 -1.62
CA GLN A 85 -3.49 1.35 -0.71
C GLN A 85 -3.87 1.79 0.70
N LEU A 86 -3.20 2.81 1.25
CA LEU A 86 -3.52 3.34 2.58
C LEU A 86 -4.94 3.92 2.64
N GLN A 87 -5.39 4.61 1.59
CA GLN A 87 -6.76 5.13 1.51
C GLN A 87 -7.80 3.99 1.60
N SER A 88 -7.56 2.88 0.87
CA SER A 88 -8.43 1.71 0.91
C SER A 88 -8.45 1.04 2.29
N TYR A 89 -7.31 0.99 2.96
CA TYR A 89 -7.19 0.46 4.31
C TYR A 89 -7.95 1.30 5.34
N GLN A 90 -7.86 2.62 5.25
CA GLN A 90 -8.65 3.51 6.10
C GLN A 90 -10.15 3.30 5.88
N LEU A 91 -10.60 3.12 4.64
CA LEU A 91 -11.99 2.79 4.35
C LEU A 91 -12.42 1.43 4.92
N ALA A 92 -11.51 0.44 4.98
CA ALA A 92 -11.82 -0.85 5.58
C ALA A 92 -12.16 -0.74 7.06
N VAL A 93 -11.50 0.16 7.80
CA VAL A 93 -11.84 0.47 9.20
C VAL A 93 -13.25 1.08 9.29
N VAL A 94 -13.51 2.11 8.51
CA VAL A 94 -14.77 2.87 8.54
C VAL A 94 -15.99 2.01 8.13
N ASN A 95 -15.78 1.07 7.21
CA ASN A 95 -16.84 0.20 6.71
C ASN A 95 -16.95 -1.14 7.46
N ASP A 96 -16.33 -1.26 8.65
CA ASP A 96 -16.36 -2.50 9.47
C ASP A 96 -15.96 -3.75 8.66
N GLY A 97 -14.93 -3.58 7.80
CA GLY A 97 -14.52 -4.61 6.85
C GLY A 97 -13.77 -5.80 7.47
N PHE A 98 -13.53 -5.79 8.77
CA PHE A 98 -12.76 -6.83 9.46
C PHE A 98 -13.66 -7.95 9.97
N LYS A 99 -13.16 -9.19 9.95
CA LYS A 99 -13.88 -10.36 10.49
C LYS A 99 -14.06 -10.25 11.99
N ASN A 100 -13.04 -9.80 12.69
CA ASN A 100 -13.12 -9.47 14.11
C ASN A 100 -13.54 -8.00 14.20
N LYS A 101 -14.80 -7.75 14.53
CA LYS A 101 -15.31 -6.39 14.60
C LYS A 101 -14.43 -5.53 15.49
N LEU A 102 -14.04 -4.38 14.96
CA LEU A 102 -13.36 -3.36 15.73
C LEU A 102 -14.38 -2.69 16.67
N GLU A 103 -13.96 -2.33 17.88
CA GLU A 103 -14.85 -1.69 18.86
C GLU A 103 -15.39 -0.34 18.38
N HIS A 104 -14.59 0.35 17.55
CA HIS A 104 -14.91 1.65 16.98
C HIS A 104 -14.57 1.68 15.50
N GLN A 105 -15.19 2.58 14.73
CA GLN A 105 -14.94 2.74 13.30
C GLN A 105 -14.21 4.07 13.01
N GLU A 106 -13.49 4.60 13.99
CA GLU A 106 -12.72 5.82 13.82
C GLU A 106 -11.27 5.55 13.47
N VAL A 107 -10.83 6.12 12.37
CA VAL A 107 -9.43 6.11 11.92
C VAL A 107 -8.80 7.48 12.12
N SER A 108 -7.56 7.53 12.57
CA SER A 108 -6.78 8.77 12.71
C SER A 108 -5.85 9.02 11.53
N GLY A 109 -5.54 8.00 10.75
CA GLY A 109 -4.65 8.05 9.60
C GLY A 109 -4.00 6.71 9.33
N ALA A 110 -3.00 6.72 8.47
CA ALA A 110 -2.22 5.55 8.10
C ALA A 110 -0.76 5.92 7.82
N GLU A 111 0.12 4.94 7.73
CA GLU A 111 1.54 5.18 7.47
C GLU A 111 2.19 4.03 6.70
N LEU A 112 3.09 4.39 5.75
CA LEU A 112 4.04 3.45 5.17
C LEU A 112 5.35 3.50 5.96
N ILE A 113 5.79 2.36 6.47
CA ILE A 113 7.07 2.24 7.18
C ILE A 113 8.09 1.53 6.29
N PHE A 114 9.04 2.30 5.78
CA PHE A 114 10.11 1.79 4.91
C PHE A 114 11.27 1.25 5.75
N VAL A 115 11.34 -0.06 5.86
CA VAL A 115 12.45 -0.77 6.51
C VAL A 115 13.56 -1.14 5.52
N GLY A 116 13.25 -1.19 4.22
CA GLY A 116 14.18 -1.56 3.14
C GLY A 116 15.07 -0.44 2.61
N ASP A 117 14.92 0.81 3.10
CA ASP A 117 15.74 1.94 2.66
C ASP A 117 17.24 1.67 2.89
N LEU A 118 18.01 1.68 1.80
CA LEU A 118 19.44 1.39 1.84
C LEU A 118 20.30 2.54 2.39
N LYS A 119 19.77 3.77 2.40
CA LYS A 119 20.51 4.97 2.76
C LYS A 119 20.44 5.31 4.25
N GLY A 120 19.38 4.85 4.93
CA GLY A 120 19.12 5.17 6.33
C GLY A 120 19.54 4.05 7.29
N LYS A 121 19.82 4.40 8.54
CA LYS A 121 20.06 3.46 9.63
C LYS A 121 18.76 3.07 10.35
N GLU A 122 17.71 3.88 10.20
CA GLU A 122 16.40 3.75 10.84
C GLU A 122 15.31 3.52 9.81
N ALA A 123 14.17 3.03 10.24
CA ALA A 123 12.98 2.97 9.39
C ALA A 123 12.49 4.38 9.07
N LYS A 124 11.92 4.57 7.88
CA LYS A 124 11.38 5.86 7.46
C LYS A 124 9.87 5.80 7.33
N GLY A 125 9.19 6.60 8.12
CA GLY A 125 7.76 6.78 8.05
C GLY A 125 7.34 7.71 6.91
N ARG A 126 6.17 7.41 6.34
CA ARG A 126 5.45 8.24 5.38
C ARG A 126 3.98 8.26 5.77
N PRO A 127 3.59 9.18 6.64
CA PRO A 127 2.23 9.27 7.12
C PRO A 127 1.27 9.74 6.01
N GLN A 128 0.04 9.28 6.15
CA GLN A 128 -1.14 9.75 5.42
C GLN A 128 -2.18 10.18 6.45
N ASP A 129 -2.68 11.38 6.30
CA ASP A 129 -3.74 11.91 7.15
C ASP A 129 -5.04 11.12 7.00
N LYS A 130 -5.96 11.32 7.93
CA LYS A 130 -7.31 10.77 7.81
C LYS A 130 -7.92 11.20 6.47
N VAL A 131 -8.39 10.20 5.71
CA VAL A 131 -8.97 10.46 4.38
C VAL A 131 -10.38 11.04 4.46
N ASN A 132 -10.78 11.76 3.41
CA ASN A 132 -12.17 12.08 3.19
C ASN A 132 -12.87 10.85 2.62
N GLU A 133 -13.65 10.18 3.45
CA GLU A 133 -14.33 8.92 3.15
C GLU A 133 -15.20 9.00 1.89
N LYS A 134 -15.94 10.10 1.72
CA LYS A 134 -16.82 10.28 0.57
C LYS A 134 -16.04 10.37 -0.74
N VAL A 135 -14.92 11.10 -0.72
CA VAL A 135 -14.06 11.27 -1.91
C VAL A 135 -13.43 9.94 -2.30
N VAL A 136 -12.81 9.25 -1.34
CA VAL A 136 -12.15 7.97 -1.62
C VAL A 136 -13.14 6.88 -2.03
N SER A 137 -14.32 6.83 -1.40
CA SER A 137 -15.39 5.90 -1.79
C SER A 137 -15.86 6.13 -3.22
N GLN A 138 -16.02 7.40 -3.61
CA GLN A 138 -16.40 7.72 -4.99
C GLN A 138 -15.31 7.30 -5.98
N GLU A 139 -14.05 7.60 -5.70
CA GLU A 139 -12.92 7.20 -6.56
C GLU A 139 -12.84 5.68 -6.74
N ILE A 140 -13.01 4.89 -5.67
CA ILE A 140 -13.00 3.42 -5.76
C ILE A 140 -14.21 2.93 -6.57
N SER A 141 -15.38 3.54 -6.37
CA SER A 141 -16.59 3.20 -7.15
C SER A 141 -16.39 3.49 -8.64
N ASP A 142 -15.79 4.62 -8.98
CA ASP A 142 -15.49 4.97 -10.37
C ASP A 142 -14.49 4.01 -11.02
N ILE A 143 -13.49 3.57 -10.24
CA ILE A 143 -12.55 2.53 -10.68
C ILE A 143 -13.27 1.21 -10.94
N ALA A 144 -14.15 0.80 -10.01
CA ALA A 144 -14.91 -0.45 -10.14
C ALA A 144 -15.82 -0.43 -11.38
N VAL A 145 -16.48 0.69 -11.66
CA VAL A 145 -17.27 0.87 -12.89
C VAL A 145 -16.41 0.70 -14.13
N LYS A 146 -15.24 1.34 -14.17
CA LYS A 146 -14.29 1.20 -15.30
C LYS A 146 -13.76 -0.23 -15.44
N MET A 147 -13.54 -0.94 -14.33
CA MET A 147 -13.10 -2.34 -14.35
C MET A 147 -14.19 -3.31 -14.84
N SER A 148 -15.46 -2.98 -14.64
CA SER A 148 -16.60 -3.78 -15.12
C SER A 148 -16.99 -3.48 -16.56
N ASP A 149 -16.41 -2.45 -17.18
CA ASP A 149 -16.64 -2.14 -18.60
C ASP A 149 -15.97 -3.20 -19.49
N LYS A 150 -16.55 -3.40 -20.67
CA LYS A 150 -15.99 -4.28 -21.71
C LYS A 150 -14.87 -3.61 -22.50
N ASN A 151 -14.75 -2.30 -22.40
CA ASN A 151 -13.79 -1.49 -23.16
C ASN A 151 -12.58 -1.13 -22.28
N PHE A 152 -11.48 -1.86 -22.46
CA PHE A 152 -10.21 -1.54 -21.81
C PHE A 152 -9.39 -0.59 -22.68
N VAL A 153 -9.40 0.68 -22.33
CA VAL A 153 -8.64 1.71 -23.07
C VAL A 153 -7.21 1.78 -22.52
N ALA A 154 -6.24 1.61 -23.43
CA ALA A 154 -4.84 1.83 -23.06
C ALA A 154 -4.57 3.32 -22.83
N VAL A 155 -3.90 3.68 -21.74
CA VAL A 155 -3.57 5.06 -21.37
C VAL A 155 -2.07 5.20 -21.20
N ILE A 156 -1.48 6.23 -21.82
CA ILE A 156 -0.06 6.57 -21.64
C ILE A 156 0.17 7.06 -20.21
N ASN A 157 1.17 6.46 -19.54
CA ASN A 157 1.58 6.83 -18.18
C ASN A 157 3.07 6.53 -17.96
N ASP A 158 3.62 6.90 -16.81
CA ASP A 158 5.05 6.76 -16.50
C ASP A 158 5.53 5.30 -16.48
N ARG A 159 4.65 4.33 -16.23
CA ARG A 159 4.98 2.90 -16.24
C ARG A 159 5.13 2.33 -17.66
N CYS A 160 4.75 3.08 -18.71
CA CYS A 160 4.93 2.64 -20.09
C CYS A 160 6.38 2.37 -20.46
N ARG A 161 7.34 2.99 -19.77
CA ARG A 161 8.78 2.75 -20.04
C ARG A 161 9.19 1.30 -19.74
N SER A 162 8.65 0.71 -18.68
CA SER A 162 8.95 -0.64 -18.19
C SER A 162 7.83 -1.66 -18.46
N CYS A 163 6.86 -1.30 -19.30
CA CYS A 163 5.71 -2.15 -19.60
C CYS A 163 6.13 -3.40 -20.38
N ALA A 164 5.83 -4.58 -19.84
CA ALA A 164 6.17 -5.86 -20.46
C ALA A 164 5.46 -6.10 -21.81
N VAL A 165 4.30 -5.48 -22.01
CA VAL A 165 3.49 -5.60 -23.24
C VAL A 165 3.59 -4.36 -24.14
N LYS A 166 4.66 -3.59 -24.01
CA LYS A 166 4.87 -2.34 -24.75
C LYS A 166 4.83 -2.52 -26.27
N THR A 167 5.39 -3.63 -26.76
CA THR A 167 5.44 -3.97 -28.19
C THR A 167 4.09 -4.36 -28.78
N SER A 168 3.14 -4.78 -27.95
CA SER A 168 1.76 -5.13 -28.39
C SER A 168 0.75 -4.03 -28.08
N CYS A 169 1.20 -2.91 -27.52
CA CYS A 169 0.30 -1.83 -27.10
C CYS A 169 -0.07 -0.92 -28.28
N PRO A 170 -1.37 -0.75 -28.60
CA PRO A 170 -1.81 -0.02 -29.79
C PRO A 170 -1.52 1.49 -29.72
N ILE A 171 -1.28 2.05 -28.54
CA ILE A 171 -1.02 3.49 -28.36
C ILE A 171 0.48 3.81 -28.22
N GLN A 172 1.35 2.81 -28.18
CA GLN A 172 2.81 3.01 -28.14
C GLN A 172 3.40 2.91 -29.54
N PRO A 173 4.41 3.75 -29.87
CA PRO A 173 5.07 3.69 -31.17
C PRO A 173 5.63 2.31 -31.53
N ALA A 174 6.11 1.58 -30.50
CA ALA A 174 6.63 0.22 -30.68
C ALA A 174 5.55 -0.82 -31.01
N GLY A 175 4.28 -0.55 -30.71
CA GLY A 175 3.15 -1.45 -30.98
C GLY A 175 2.51 -1.21 -32.34
N LYS A 176 2.60 -0.02 -32.88
CA LYS A 176 2.02 0.34 -34.17
C LYS A 176 2.62 -0.42 -35.36
N SER A 177 3.84 -0.91 -35.22
CA SER A 177 4.50 -1.71 -36.26
C SER A 177 3.97 -3.16 -36.38
N VAL A 178 3.06 -3.55 -35.51
CA VAL A 178 2.46 -4.91 -35.52
C VAL A 178 1.07 -4.91 -36.20
N ILE A 179 0.53 -3.75 -36.50
CA ILE A 179 -0.84 -3.56 -36.99
C ILE A 179 -0.85 -3.03 -38.46
N GLU A 180 0.30 -2.69 -39.03
CA GLU A 180 0.53 -2.43 -40.43
C GLU A 180 0.97 -3.77 -41.08
#